data_ac9f2d6ae963d583f2f04e4224a740e9
#
_entry.id   ac9f2d6ae963d583f2f04e4224a740e9
#
_cell.length_a   1.000
_cell.length_b   1.000
_cell.length_c   1.000
_cell.angle_alpha   90.00
_cell.angle_beta   90.00
_cell.angle_gamma   90.00
#
_symmetry.space_group_name_H-M   'P 1'
#
loop_
_entity.id
_entity.type
_entity.pdbx_description
1 polymer ?
#
loop_
_entity_poly.entity_id
_entity_poly.type
_entity_poly.pdbx_seq_one_letter_code
_entity_poly.pdbx_strand_id
1 'polypeptide(L)'
;MRTDSVHLSTFAIGASASVIEKEYGKEYVRTRNYATHTKGAQEAHEAIRPVHPEAPSAGATAQERRLYDMIRKRTLATQMADAELERTTMTIDASGGPTFQAKGEVITFDGFLKVYLEGRDDEDDPEESQDTTVLLPRMKVGDKVSAEDIEARERFTMQPARYTEASLVKKLEELGIGRPSTYAPTIQTIQKRGYVDKRTLEGVDRSYQVLKLRDGKITKSTGKERIGASKGKLCPTDTGLVVTEYLVEHFPKVMDYHFTAEVEEEFDAIAEGEKEWTEVIDHFYRFFHSNVEEVMSEKEDHKVGERYLGDDTETGLPIYSKIGRYGPMVQLGRADKDGEKPRFASLPKDLSIATITLEQAMKLLRLPREIGEYKGEVVTVDVGRFGPYVRVGKSFFVSIPRDISPYEIEMDQATPLILEKEERERNKYIAEYGEGTDKLEILNGRYGPYIKYKRKNYKIPKTCLLYTSDAADDSTEV
;
A
#
# COMPACT_ATOMS: atom_id res chain seq x y z
N MET A 1 -13.12 -21.29 2.48
CA MET A 1 -12.23 -22.31 1.90
C MET A 1 -10.99 -21.63 1.39
N ARG A 2 -9.82 -22.22 1.53
CA ARG A 2 -8.55 -21.74 0.99
C ARG A 2 -7.96 -22.89 0.19
N THR A 3 -7.70 -22.70 -1.09
CA THR A 3 -7.16 -23.73 -1.97
C THR A 3 -6.45 -23.10 -3.15
N ASP A 4 -5.41 -23.74 -3.62
CA ASP A 4 -4.68 -23.51 -4.86
C ASP A 4 -5.02 -24.54 -5.94
N SER A 5 -5.94 -25.48 -5.63
CA SER A 5 -6.41 -26.48 -6.60
C SER A 5 -7.12 -25.83 -7.78
N VAL A 6 -6.79 -26.27 -8.98
CA VAL A 6 -7.46 -25.91 -10.24
C VAL A 6 -8.44 -26.98 -10.71
N HIS A 7 -8.59 -28.07 -9.94
CA HIS A 7 -9.45 -29.20 -10.28
C HIS A 7 -10.94 -28.86 -10.09
N LEU A 8 -11.76 -29.18 -11.08
CA LEU A 8 -13.22 -29.09 -11.02
C LEU A 8 -13.81 -30.47 -11.13
N SER A 9 -14.88 -30.78 -10.34
CA SER A 9 -15.62 -32.02 -10.46
C SER A 9 -16.35 -32.08 -11.80
N THR A 10 -16.60 -33.32 -12.29
CA THR A 10 -17.36 -33.56 -13.52
C THR A 10 -18.74 -32.91 -13.48
N PHE A 11 -19.38 -32.91 -12.29
CA PHE A 11 -20.67 -32.22 -12.07
C PHE A 11 -20.56 -30.72 -12.30
N ALA A 12 -19.53 -30.07 -11.75
CA ALA A 12 -19.31 -28.63 -11.91
C ALA A 12 -19.01 -28.24 -13.37
N ILE A 13 -18.23 -29.06 -14.06
CA ILE A 13 -17.91 -28.87 -15.48
C ILE A 13 -19.22 -28.98 -16.30
N GLY A 14 -20.04 -30.02 -16.06
CA GLY A 14 -21.32 -30.20 -16.76
C GLY A 14 -22.31 -29.07 -16.49
N ALA A 15 -22.43 -28.62 -15.23
CA ALA A 15 -23.29 -27.50 -14.88
C ALA A 15 -22.82 -26.19 -15.57
N SER A 16 -21.53 -25.94 -15.59
CA SER A 16 -20.96 -24.77 -16.28
C SER A 16 -21.18 -24.83 -17.79
N ALA A 17 -20.99 -26.00 -18.43
CA ALA A 17 -21.26 -26.21 -19.83
C ALA A 17 -22.69 -25.88 -20.22
N SER A 18 -23.67 -26.38 -19.40
CA SER A 18 -25.08 -26.11 -19.63
C SER A 18 -25.45 -24.63 -19.53
N VAL A 19 -24.81 -23.91 -18.60
CA VAL A 19 -24.99 -22.44 -18.47
C VAL A 19 -24.40 -21.71 -19.67
N ILE A 20 -23.20 -22.10 -20.10
CA ILE A 20 -22.54 -21.50 -21.28
C ILE A 20 -23.36 -21.70 -22.54
N GLU A 21 -23.84 -22.93 -22.78
CA GLU A 21 -24.66 -23.24 -23.93
C GLU A 21 -25.96 -22.41 -23.95
N LYS A 22 -26.59 -22.23 -22.80
CA LYS A 22 -27.82 -21.45 -22.64
C LYS A 22 -27.63 -19.96 -22.79
N GLU A 23 -26.57 -19.38 -22.21
CA GLU A 23 -26.37 -17.93 -22.15
C GLU A 23 -25.63 -17.39 -23.37
N TYR A 24 -24.73 -18.18 -23.97
CA TYR A 24 -23.79 -17.70 -25.01
C TYR A 24 -23.89 -18.49 -26.33
N GLY A 25 -24.31 -19.73 -26.31
CA GLY A 25 -24.41 -20.61 -27.47
C GLY A 25 -23.46 -21.81 -27.38
N LYS A 26 -23.75 -22.81 -28.19
CA LYS A 26 -23.03 -24.09 -28.19
C LYS A 26 -21.58 -23.92 -28.65
N GLU A 27 -21.31 -22.96 -29.54
CA GLU A 27 -19.99 -22.65 -30.07
C GLU A 27 -19.01 -22.12 -29.00
N TYR A 28 -19.54 -21.60 -27.86
CA TYR A 28 -18.74 -21.14 -26.74
C TYR A 28 -18.40 -22.26 -25.75
N VAL A 29 -18.94 -23.44 -25.88
CA VAL A 29 -18.71 -24.56 -24.95
C VAL A 29 -17.44 -25.30 -25.33
N ARG A 30 -16.44 -25.30 -24.45
CA ARG A 30 -15.22 -26.13 -24.56
C ARG A 30 -14.74 -26.54 -23.18
N THR A 31 -15.28 -27.64 -22.68
CA THR A 31 -14.94 -28.17 -21.34
C THR A 31 -13.49 -28.67 -21.29
N ARG A 32 -12.82 -28.42 -20.14
CA ARG A 32 -11.42 -28.82 -19.90
C ARG A 32 -11.19 -29.12 -18.44
N ASN A 33 -10.17 -29.95 -18.21
CA ASN A 33 -9.54 -30.13 -16.92
C ASN A 33 -8.16 -29.49 -16.95
N TYR A 34 -7.85 -28.74 -15.92
CA TYR A 34 -6.52 -28.11 -15.76
C TYR A 34 -5.67 -28.95 -14.83
N ALA A 35 -4.40 -29.12 -15.17
CA ALA A 35 -3.42 -29.73 -14.29
C ALA A 35 -2.80 -28.66 -13.38
N THR A 36 -2.55 -29.00 -12.14
CA THR A 36 -1.85 -28.15 -11.19
C THR A 36 -0.36 -28.13 -11.52
N HIS A 37 0.21 -26.95 -11.62
CA HIS A 37 1.64 -26.77 -11.88
C HIS A 37 2.44 -26.45 -10.60
N THR A 38 1.76 -26.10 -9.52
CA THR A 38 2.38 -25.73 -8.25
C THR A 38 2.75 -27.00 -7.48
N LYS A 39 4.03 -27.20 -7.16
CA LYS A 39 4.47 -28.26 -6.28
C LYS A 39 3.80 -28.13 -4.90
N GLY A 40 3.35 -29.24 -4.34
CA GLY A 40 2.66 -29.27 -3.04
C GLY A 40 1.26 -28.64 -3.03
N ALA A 41 0.59 -28.51 -4.20
CA ALA A 41 -0.78 -28.08 -4.26
C ALA A 41 -1.73 -29.09 -3.57
N GLN A 42 -2.77 -28.55 -2.91
CA GLN A 42 -3.76 -29.35 -2.19
C GLN A 42 -4.75 -29.99 -3.17
N GLU A 43 -4.33 -30.99 -3.92
CA GLU A 43 -5.13 -31.66 -4.95
C GLU A 43 -6.39 -32.36 -4.40
N ALA A 44 -6.46 -32.60 -3.09
CA ALA A 44 -7.66 -33.13 -2.44
C ALA A 44 -8.83 -32.12 -2.41
N HIS A 45 -8.55 -30.85 -2.70
CA HIS A 45 -9.57 -29.82 -2.76
C HIS A 45 -10.06 -29.59 -4.19
N GLU A 46 -11.31 -29.19 -4.33
CA GLU A 46 -11.86 -28.65 -5.57
C GLU A 46 -11.51 -27.14 -5.70
N ALA A 47 -11.35 -26.64 -6.91
CA ALA A 47 -11.19 -25.22 -7.18
C ALA A 47 -12.39 -24.41 -6.66
N ILE A 48 -12.16 -23.15 -6.29
CA ILE A 48 -13.23 -22.25 -5.87
C ILE A 48 -14.14 -21.95 -7.07
N ARG A 49 -15.40 -22.28 -6.93
CA ARG A 49 -16.45 -22.11 -7.95
C ARG A 49 -17.81 -21.77 -7.34
N PRO A 50 -18.77 -21.23 -8.10
CA PRO A 50 -20.15 -21.14 -7.64
C PRO A 50 -20.76 -22.54 -7.46
N VAL A 51 -21.57 -22.73 -6.42
CA VAL A 51 -22.35 -23.94 -6.23
C VAL A 51 -23.47 -24.01 -7.29
N HIS A 52 -24.05 -22.87 -7.62
CA HIS A 52 -25.12 -22.68 -8.58
C HIS A 52 -24.69 -21.72 -9.71
N PRO A 53 -23.93 -22.20 -10.72
CA PRO A 53 -23.45 -21.33 -11.81
C PRO A 53 -24.57 -20.71 -12.66
N GLU A 54 -25.77 -21.32 -12.63
CA GLU A 54 -26.98 -20.80 -13.27
C GLU A 54 -27.54 -19.52 -12.61
N ALA A 55 -27.18 -19.26 -11.34
CA ALA A 55 -27.60 -18.05 -10.66
C ALA A 55 -26.75 -16.86 -11.12
N PRO A 56 -27.36 -15.81 -11.71
CA PRO A 56 -26.60 -14.68 -12.25
C PRO A 56 -25.97 -13.80 -11.16
N SER A 57 -26.46 -13.87 -9.93
CA SER A 57 -25.95 -13.11 -8.79
C SER A 57 -26.27 -13.83 -7.48
N ALA A 58 -25.35 -13.75 -6.50
CA ALA A 58 -25.55 -14.25 -5.15
C ALA A 58 -24.82 -13.37 -4.14
N GLY A 59 -25.30 -13.34 -2.87
CA GLY A 59 -24.71 -12.56 -1.78
C GLY A 59 -25.66 -11.49 -1.23
N ALA A 60 -25.57 -11.24 0.07
CA ALA A 60 -26.38 -10.25 0.78
C ALA A 60 -25.88 -8.82 0.57
N THR A 61 -24.57 -8.64 0.58
CA THR A 61 -23.90 -7.33 0.42
C THR A 61 -23.46 -7.07 -1.02
N ALA A 62 -23.18 -5.81 -1.36
CA ALA A 62 -22.63 -5.45 -2.67
C ALA A 62 -21.24 -6.08 -2.90
N GLN A 63 -20.43 -6.20 -1.85
CA GLN A 63 -19.11 -6.82 -1.93
C GLN A 63 -19.19 -8.33 -2.19
N GLU A 64 -20.09 -9.03 -1.52
CA GLU A 64 -20.33 -10.45 -1.76
C GLU A 64 -20.83 -10.71 -3.18
N ARG A 65 -21.76 -9.89 -3.68
CA ARG A 65 -22.25 -9.99 -5.07
C ARG A 65 -21.14 -9.77 -6.09
N ARG A 66 -20.26 -8.79 -5.85
CA ARG A 66 -19.12 -8.55 -6.73
C ARG A 66 -18.12 -9.71 -6.73
N LEU A 67 -17.83 -10.27 -5.54
CA LEU A 67 -16.95 -11.43 -5.43
C LEU A 67 -17.55 -12.66 -6.13
N TYR A 68 -18.85 -12.90 -5.93
CA TYR A 68 -19.57 -13.98 -6.62
C TYR A 68 -19.51 -13.83 -8.14
N ASP A 69 -19.76 -12.62 -8.67
CA ASP A 69 -19.69 -12.32 -10.11
C ASP A 69 -18.30 -12.63 -10.68
N MET A 70 -17.25 -12.22 -9.99
CA MET A 70 -15.87 -12.53 -10.39
C MET A 70 -15.60 -14.04 -10.43
N ILE A 71 -15.98 -14.76 -9.39
CA ILE A 71 -15.81 -16.23 -9.32
C ILE A 71 -16.62 -16.91 -10.42
N ARG A 72 -17.88 -16.51 -10.62
CA ARG A 72 -18.75 -17.08 -11.67
C ARG A 72 -18.16 -16.86 -13.07
N LYS A 73 -17.79 -15.63 -13.38
CA LYS A 73 -17.18 -15.30 -14.67
C LYS A 73 -15.91 -16.08 -14.92
N ARG A 74 -15.01 -16.15 -13.94
CA ARG A 74 -13.77 -16.93 -14.05
C ARG A 74 -14.06 -18.41 -14.28
N THR A 75 -14.99 -18.99 -13.50
CA THR A 75 -15.36 -20.41 -13.65
C THR A 75 -15.93 -20.68 -15.05
N LEU A 76 -16.89 -19.88 -15.54
CA LEU A 76 -17.44 -20.06 -16.88
C LEU A 76 -16.36 -19.92 -17.94
N ALA A 77 -15.53 -18.88 -17.88
CA ALA A 77 -14.44 -18.65 -18.82
C ALA A 77 -13.48 -19.84 -18.96
N THR A 78 -13.20 -20.56 -17.85
CA THR A 78 -12.34 -21.77 -17.89
C THR A 78 -12.95 -22.91 -18.71
N GLN A 79 -14.26 -22.93 -18.89
CA GLN A 79 -15.01 -23.96 -19.62
C GLN A 79 -15.53 -23.47 -20.97
N MET A 80 -15.14 -22.24 -21.39
CA MET A 80 -15.48 -21.65 -22.69
C MET A 80 -14.41 -21.94 -23.73
N ALA A 81 -14.80 -21.80 -24.99
CA ALA A 81 -13.89 -21.87 -26.13
C ALA A 81 -12.82 -20.75 -26.07
N ASP A 82 -11.66 -21.02 -26.66
CA ASP A 82 -10.59 -20.05 -26.79
C ASP A 82 -11.04 -18.86 -27.65
N ALA A 83 -10.50 -17.69 -27.36
CA ALA A 83 -10.62 -16.57 -28.28
C ALA A 83 -9.70 -16.78 -29.48
N GLU A 84 -10.16 -16.43 -30.66
CA GLU A 84 -9.38 -16.45 -31.90
C GLU A 84 -9.03 -15.03 -32.30
N LEU A 85 -7.72 -14.79 -32.50
CA LEU A 85 -7.19 -13.49 -32.84
C LEU A 85 -6.33 -13.57 -34.11
N GLU A 86 -6.58 -12.67 -35.04
CA GLU A 86 -5.73 -12.49 -36.23
C GLU A 86 -4.72 -11.38 -35.93
N ARG A 87 -3.43 -11.75 -35.81
CA ARG A 87 -2.33 -10.82 -35.58
C ARG A 87 -1.64 -10.49 -36.89
N THR A 88 -1.63 -9.23 -37.26
CA THR A 88 -0.94 -8.72 -38.42
C THR A 88 0.30 -7.94 -38.01
N THR A 89 1.46 -8.31 -38.50
CA THR A 89 2.69 -7.55 -38.34
C THR A 89 3.15 -7.05 -39.71
N MET A 90 3.26 -5.73 -39.85
CA MET A 90 3.80 -5.10 -41.04
C MET A 90 5.22 -4.62 -40.77
N THR A 91 6.16 -5.00 -41.60
CA THR A 91 7.54 -4.49 -41.58
C THR A 91 7.69 -3.50 -42.72
N ILE A 92 8.12 -2.29 -42.42
CA ILE A 92 8.24 -1.17 -43.37
C ILE A 92 9.69 -0.73 -43.41
N ASP A 93 10.34 -0.96 -44.52
CA ASP A 93 11.74 -0.57 -44.73
C ASP A 93 11.79 0.88 -45.28
N ALA A 94 12.45 1.76 -44.55
CA ALA A 94 12.63 3.13 -44.96
C ALA A 94 13.88 3.28 -45.87
N SER A 95 13.82 4.23 -46.79
CA SER A 95 14.90 4.49 -47.76
C SER A 95 16.25 4.89 -47.15
N GLY A 96 16.33 5.12 -45.86
CA GLY A 96 17.55 5.46 -45.12
C GLY A 96 18.15 4.31 -44.28
N GLY A 97 17.59 3.08 -44.38
CA GLY A 97 18.05 1.89 -43.69
C GLY A 97 17.29 1.52 -42.39
N PRO A 98 16.62 2.43 -41.65
CA PRO A 98 15.83 2.02 -40.52
C PRO A 98 14.57 1.28 -40.93
N THR A 99 14.16 0.29 -40.11
CA THR A 99 12.96 -0.51 -40.30
C THR A 99 11.94 -0.14 -39.24
N PHE A 100 10.69 0.08 -39.64
CA PHE A 100 9.56 0.29 -38.75
C PHE A 100 8.70 -0.97 -38.68
N GLN A 101 8.05 -1.19 -37.59
CA GLN A 101 7.14 -2.32 -37.38
C GLN A 101 5.79 -1.81 -36.89
N ALA A 102 4.71 -2.16 -37.60
CA ALA A 102 3.35 -1.94 -37.16
C ALA A 102 2.71 -3.28 -36.80
N LYS A 103 2.06 -3.34 -35.62
CA LYS A 103 1.33 -4.51 -35.13
C LYS A 103 -0.14 -4.17 -35.04
N GLY A 104 -1.00 -5.05 -35.50
CA GLY A 104 -2.44 -4.96 -35.34
C GLY A 104 -3.01 -6.31 -34.91
N GLU A 105 -4.11 -6.28 -34.20
CA GLU A 105 -4.80 -7.47 -33.74
C GLU A 105 -6.31 -7.31 -33.95
N VAL A 106 -6.96 -8.32 -34.48
CA VAL A 106 -8.41 -8.37 -34.67
C VAL A 106 -8.95 -9.63 -33.98
N ILE A 107 -9.94 -9.48 -33.12
CA ILE A 107 -10.65 -10.61 -32.53
C ILE A 107 -11.62 -11.14 -33.59
N THR A 108 -11.40 -12.34 -34.10
CA THR A 108 -12.27 -13.02 -35.05
C THR A 108 -13.35 -13.83 -34.36
N PHE A 109 -13.04 -14.35 -33.19
CA PHE A 109 -14.00 -15.00 -32.27
C PHE A 109 -13.64 -14.65 -30.82
N ASP A 110 -14.58 -14.10 -30.07
CA ASP A 110 -14.33 -13.58 -28.73
C ASP A 110 -14.18 -14.68 -27.65
N GLY A 111 -14.74 -15.87 -27.88
CA GLY A 111 -14.58 -17.01 -26.97
C GLY A 111 -14.80 -16.63 -25.50
N PHE A 112 -13.87 -17.02 -24.64
CA PHE A 112 -13.95 -16.72 -23.20
C PHE A 112 -13.82 -15.22 -22.88
N LEU A 113 -13.24 -14.39 -23.77
CA LEU A 113 -13.12 -12.95 -23.58
C LEU A 113 -14.47 -12.25 -23.47
N LYS A 114 -15.54 -12.87 -24.00
CA LYS A 114 -16.91 -12.37 -23.87
C LYS A 114 -17.38 -12.26 -22.41
N VAL A 115 -16.84 -13.08 -21.55
CA VAL A 115 -17.25 -13.17 -20.14
C VAL A 115 -16.18 -12.65 -19.19
N TYR A 116 -14.92 -12.87 -19.53
CA TYR A 116 -13.80 -12.63 -18.65
C TYR A 116 -12.63 -11.96 -19.35
N LEU A 117 -12.35 -10.73 -18.92
CA LEU A 117 -11.10 -10.03 -19.21
C LEU A 117 -10.31 -10.02 -17.90
N GLU A 118 -9.12 -10.59 -17.91
CA GLU A 118 -8.25 -10.57 -16.76
C GLU A 118 -7.80 -9.13 -16.49
N GLY A 119 -8.17 -8.60 -15.32
CA GLY A 119 -7.67 -7.30 -14.87
C GLY A 119 -6.19 -7.43 -14.54
N ARG A 120 -5.39 -6.49 -14.97
CA ARG A 120 -3.96 -6.45 -14.61
C ARG A 120 -3.82 -5.92 -13.20
N ASP A 121 -3.02 -6.59 -12.38
CA ASP A 121 -2.70 -6.15 -11.00
C ASP A 121 -1.75 -4.94 -10.98
N ASP A 122 -1.01 -4.72 -12.05
CA ASP A 122 -0.08 -3.62 -12.25
C ASP A 122 -0.58 -2.69 -13.36
N GLU A 123 -1.50 -1.77 -12.99
CA GLU A 123 -1.97 -0.70 -13.88
C GLU A 123 -0.86 0.35 -14.22
N ASP A 124 0.31 0.20 -13.58
CA ASP A 124 1.37 1.21 -13.63
C ASP A 124 2.41 0.98 -14.75
N ASP A 125 2.25 -0.05 -15.60
CA ASP A 125 3.14 -0.26 -16.75
C ASP A 125 2.59 0.39 -18.02
N PRO A 126 3.12 1.57 -18.42
CA PRO A 126 2.63 2.30 -19.61
C PRO A 126 3.02 1.63 -20.92
N GLU A 127 3.96 0.68 -20.94
CA GLU A 127 4.37 0.00 -22.18
C GLU A 127 3.40 -1.10 -22.59
N GLU A 128 2.75 -1.76 -21.61
CA GLU A 128 1.75 -2.79 -21.89
C GLU A 128 0.32 -2.25 -22.10
N SER A 129 0.06 -0.99 -21.72
CA SER A 129 -1.27 -0.37 -21.90
C SER A 129 -1.58 0.04 -23.36
N GLN A 130 -0.64 -0.14 -24.30
CA GLN A 130 -0.82 0.20 -25.71
C GLN A 130 -1.36 -0.95 -26.59
N ASP A 131 -1.76 -2.08 -26.01
CA ASP A 131 -2.53 -3.11 -26.75
C ASP A 131 -3.97 -2.62 -27.02
N THR A 132 -4.08 -1.47 -27.64
CA THR A 132 -5.33 -1.10 -28.32
C THR A 132 -5.42 -1.96 -29.59
N THR A 133 -6.53 -2.65 -29.74
CA THR A 133 -6.87 -3.38 -30.96
C THR A 133 -6.80 -2.40 -32.16
N VAL A 134 -5.62 -2.33 -32.80
CA VAL A 134 -5.40 -1.47 -33.96
C VAL A 134 -5.71 -2.29 -35.19
N LEU A 135 -6.73 -1.88 -35.91
CA LEU A 135 -7.03 -2.45 -37.22
C LEU A 135 -6.04 -1.90 -38.22
N LEU A 136 -5.12 -2.73 -38.69
CA LEU A 136 -4.22 -2.35 -39.79
C LEU A 136 -4.92 -2.51 -41.14
N PRO A 137 -4.69 -1.60 -42.10
CA PRO A 137 -5.19 -1.75 -43.47
C PRO A 137 -4.59 -2.99 -44.13
N ARG A 138 -5.35 -3.62 -45.03
CA ARG A 138 -4.84 -4.74 -45.84
C ARG A 138 -3.83 -4.23 -46.85
N MET A 139 -2.58 -4.67 -46.72
CA MET A 139 -1.47 -4.32 -47.58
C MET A 139 -0.79 -5.58 -48.13
N LYS A 140 -0.12 -5.42 -49.27
CA LYS A 140 0.68 -6.49 -49.89
C LYS A 140 2.16 -6.18 -49.76
N VAL A 141 2.97 -7.23 -49.82
CA VAL A 141 4.42 -7.08 -49.85
C VAL A 141 4.82 -6.29 -51.11
N GLY A 142 5.59 -5.23 -50.95
CA GLY A 142 6.00 -4.33 -51.99
C GLY A 142 5.14 -3.08 -52.14
N ASP A 143 4.03 -2.95 -51.45
CA ASP A 143 3.26 -1.71 -51.37
C ASP A 143 4.11 -0.59 -50.79
N LYS A 144 3.99 0.61 -51.34
CA LYS A 144 4.72 1.80 -50.86
C LYS A 144 3.82 2.62 -49.95
N VAL A 145 4.37 3.02 -48.83
CA VAL A 145 3.73 3.93 -47.87
C VAL A 145 4.53 5.22 -47.75
N SER A 146 3.84 6.33 -47.52
CA SER A 146 4.46 7.62 -47.23
C SER A 146 4.31 7.93 -45.76
N ALA A 147 5.40 8.36 -45.14
CA ALA A 147 5.34 8.83 -43.73
C ALA A 147 4.89 10.30 -43.75
N GLU A 148 3.80 10.59 -43.03
CA GLU A 148 3.34 11.97 -42.80
C GLU A 148 4.10 12.58 -41.61
N ASP A 149 4.18 11.82 -40.53
CA ASP A 149 4.86 12.20 -39.30
C ASP A 149 5.76 11.05 -38.83
N ILE A 150 6.98 11.38 -38.40
CA ILE A 150 7.84 10.46 -37.65
C ILE A 150 8.19 11.11 -36.30
N GLU A 151 7.84 10.46 -35.22
CA GLU A 151 8.14 10.93 -33.86
C GLU A 151 9.18 10.03 -33.19
N ALA A 152 10.27 10.63 -32.71
CA ALA A 152 11.24 9.99 -31.86
C ALA A 152 11.09 10.55 -30.46
N ARG A 153 10.76 9.67 -29.50
CA ARG A 153 10.55 10.02 -28.11
C ARG A 153 11.65 9.40 -27.25
N GLU A 154 12.28 10.25 -26.43
CA GLU A 154 13.22 9.77 -25.41
C GLU A 154 12.48 8.90 -24.40
N ARG A 155 13.05 7.72 -24.12
CA ARG A 155 12.54 6.77 -23.13
C ARG A 155 13.61 6.43 -22.12
N PHE A 156 13.16 6.08 -20.93
CA PHE A 156 14.02 5.69 -19.84
C PHE A 156 13.58 4.32 -19.31
N THR A 157 14.55 3.52 -18.90
CA THR A 157 14.24 2.29 -18.16
C THR A 157 13.55 2.63 -16.86
N MET A 158 12.51 1.89 -16.53
CA MET A 158 11.76 2.07 -15.28
C MET A 158 12.17 1.00 -14.26
N GLN A 159 12.16 1.37 -13.00
CA GLN A 159 12.33 0.40 -11.93
C GLN A 159 11.10 -0.53 -11.87
N PRO A 160 11.26 -1.79 -11.41
CA PRO A 160 10.14 -2.69 -11.22
C PRO A 160 9.07 -2.06 -10.31
N ALA A 161 7.81 -2.30 -10.63
CA ALA A 161 6.69 -1.83 -9.82
C ALA A 161 6.73 -2.45 -8.41
N ARG A 162 6.34 -1.66 -7.39
CA ARG A 162 6.15 -2.20 -6.04
C ARG A 162 4.96 -3.14 -5.99
N TYR A 163 5.00 -4.11 -5.09
CA TYR A 163 3.92 -5.08 -4.94
C TYR A 163 2.62 -4.47 -4.40
N THR A 164 1.51 -4.96 -4.93
CA THR A 164 0.23 -4.97 -4.23
C THR A 164 0.15 -6.20 -3.32
N GLU A 165 -0.88 -6.33 -2.50
CA GLU A 165 -1.08 -7.60 -1.74
C GLU A 165 -1.29 -8.78 -2.69
N ALA A 166 -2.02 -8.58 -3.81
CA ALA A 166 -2.28 -9.62 -4.80
C ALA A 166 -1.01 -10.04 -5.54
N SER A 167 -0.22 -9.08 -6.07
CA SER A 167 1.02 -9.41 -6.77
C SER A 167 2.09 -9.97 -5.84
N LEU A 168 2.08 -9.62 -4.53
CA LEU A 168 2.95 -10.26 -3.54
C LEU A 168 2.54 -11.73 -3.29
N VAL A 169 1.22 -12.01 -3.17
CA VAL A 169 0.75 -13.42 -3.07
C VAL A 169 1.20 -14.22 -4.27
N LYS A 170 1.01 -13.70 -5.48
CA LYS A 170 1.46 -14.35 -6.72
C LYS A 170 2.97 -14.62 -6.69
N LYS A 171 3.77 -13.65 -6.21
CA LYS A 171 5.23 -13.83 -6.12
C LYS A 171 5.64 -14.87 -5.08
N LEU A 172 4.96 -14.92 -3.93
CA LEU A 172 5.18 -15.95 -2.91
C LEU A 172 4.85 -17.35 -3.46
N GLU A 173 3.73 -17.48 -4.20
CA GLU A 173 3.34 -18.72 -4.86
C GLU A 173 4.38 -19.17 -5.92
N GLU A 174 4.83 -18.26 -6.79
CA GLU A 174 5.87 -18.53 -7.77
C GLU A 174 7.20 -19.03 -7.15
N LEU A 175 7.52 -18.53 -5.97
CA LEU A 175 8.74 -18.92 -5.22
C LEU A 175 8.52 -20.14 -4.30
N GLY A 176 7.31 -20.67 -4.21
CA GLY A 176 6.96 -21.76 -3.29
C GLY A 176 6.99 -21.35 -1.81
N ILE A 177 6.92 -20.06 -1.51
CA ILE A 177 6.99 -19.54 -0.15
C ILE A 177 5.60 -19.52 0.47
N GLY A 178 5.33 -20.44 1.39
CA GLY A 178 4.05 -20.56 2.09
C GLY A 178 3.01 -21.39 1.33
N ARG A 179 1.79 -21.33 1.82
CA ARG A 179 0.62 -22.08 1.32
C ARG A 179 -0.60 -21.15 1.31
N PRO A 180 -1.70 -21.50 0.64
CA PRO A 180 -2.94 -20.69 0.62
C PRO A 180 -3.42 -20.24 2.01
N SER A 181 -3.15 -21.05 3.04
CA SER A 181 -3.52 -20.74 4.43
C SER A 181 -2.64 -19.68 5.08
N THR A 182 -1.42 -19.46 4.60
CA THR A 182 -0.42 -18.59 5.23
C THR A 182 -0.19 -17.26 4.50
N TYR A 183 -0.51 -17.12 3.22
CA TYR A 183 -0.25 -15.88 2.46
C TYR A 183 -0.85 -14.63 3.11
N ALA A 184 -2.17 -14.63 3.31
CA ALA A 184 -2.85 -13.47 3.89
C ALA A 184 -2.43 -13.17 5.35
N PRO A 185 -2.30 -14.16 6.26
CA PRO A 185 -1.75 -13.95 7.60
C PRO A 185 -0.33 -13.38 7.60
N THR A 186 0.55 -13.83 6.71
CA THR A 186 1.92 -13.33 6.59
C THR A 186 1.92 -11.84 6.20
N ILE A 187 1.16 -11.48 5.16
CA ILE A 187 1.04 -10.09 4.70
C ILE A 187 0.46 -9.18 5.79
N GLN A 188 -0.55 -9.64 6.52
CA GLN A 188 -1.09 -8.92 7.66
C GLN A 188 -0.06 -8.75 8.79
N THR A 189 0.75 -9.78 9.04
CA THR A 189 1.75 -9.76 10.12
C THR A 189 2.85 -8.75 9.84
N ILE A 190 3.41 -8.69 8.62
CA ILE A 190 4.46 -7.73 8.28
C ILE A 190 3.95 -6.29 8.33
N GLN A 191 2.68 -6.05 7.96
CA GLN A 191 2.04 -4.74 8.09
C GLN A 191 1.76 -4.39 9.56
N LYS A 192 1.23 -5.33 10.35
CA LYS A 192 0.95 -5.14 11.79
C LYS A 192 2.22 -4.86 12.60
N ARG A 193 3.34 -5.49 12.24
CA ARG A 193 4.65 -5.25 12.85
C ARG A 193 5.30 -3.95 12.36
N GLY A 194 4.71 -3.28 11.39
CA GLY A 194 5.24 -2.04 10.83
C GLY A 194 6.50 -2.23 9.98
N TYR A 195 6.73 -3.41 9.43
CA TYR A 195 7.84 -3.65 8.50
C TYR A 195 7.51 -3.14 7.10
N VAL A 196 6.24 -3.15 6.76
CA VAL A 196 5.70 -2.71 5.48
C VAL A 196 4.44 -1.88 5.70
N ASP A 197 4.27 -0.79 4.93
CA ASP A 197 3.09 0.07 4.89
C ASP A 197 2.47 0.09 3.50
N LYS A 198 1.15 0.23 3.41
CA LYS A 198 0.48 0.64 2.17
C LYS A 198 0.62 2.13 1.98
N ARG A 199 1.26 2.55 0.88
CA ARG A 199 1.46 3.97 0.55
C ARG A 199 0.90 4.32 -0.81
N THR A 200 0.47 5.56 -0.95
CA THR A 200 0.23 6.22 -2.22
C THR A 200 1.36 7.21 -2.43
N LEU A 201 2.11 7.04 -3.51
CA LEU A 201 3.21 7.91 -3.88
C LEU A 201 2.72 8.82 -5.02
N GLU A 202 2.93 10.11 -4.88
CA GLU A 202 2.47 11.08 -5.87
C GLU A 202 3.32 11.09 -7.14
N GLY A 203 4.54 10.57 -7.06
CA GLY A 203 5.51 10.61 -8.14
C GLY A 203 6.13 11.99 -8.36
N VAL A 204 7.06 12.03 -9.31
CA VAL A 204 7.81 13.24 -9.67
C VAL A 204 7.70 13.45 -11.16
N ASP A 205 7.52 14.70 -11.59
CA ASP A 205 7.50 15.03 -13.01
C ASP A 205 8.91 14.98 -13.60
N ARG A 206 9.09 14.20 -14.67
CA ARG A 206 10.31 14.08 -15.44
C ARG A 206 10.09 14.63 -16.85
N SER A 207 11.00 15.47 -17.31
CA SER A 207 10.98 15.95 -18.68
C SER A 207 11.70 14.97 -19.60
N TYR A 208 11.19 14.79 -20.82
CA TYR A 208 11.80 13.99 -21.88
C TYR A 208 11.78 14.75 -23.21
N GLN A 209 12.72 14.41 -24.11
CA GLN A 209 12.83 15.04 -25.42
C GLN A 209 11.93 14.34 -26.43
N VAL A 210 11.34 15.13 -27.32
CA VAL A 210 10.56 14.64 -28.48
C VAL A 210 11.09 15.32 -29.72
N LEU A 211 11.47 14.53 -30.73
CA LEU A 211 11.82 14.98 -32.04
C LEU A 211 10.71 14.56 -33.01
N LYS A 212 10.16 15.51 -33.74
CA LYS A 212 9.11 15.25 -34.74
C LYS A 212 9.55 15.72 -36.11
N LEU A 213 9.59 14.78 -37.06
CA LEU A 213 9.82 15.06 -38.46
C LEU A 213 8.48 15.17 -39.17
N ARG A 214 8.20 16.32 -39.76
CA ARG A 214 7.04 16.58 -40.61
C ARG A 214 7.43 17.50 -41.78
N ASP A 215 6.98 17.20 -42.97
CA ASP A 215 7.29 17.99 -44.18
C ASP A 215 8.80 18.29 -44.35
N GLY A 216 9.66 17.30 -44.07
CA GLY A 216 11.11 17.43 -44.15
C GLY A 216 11.75 18.32 -43.07
N LYS A 217 10.99 18.81 -42.10
CA LYS A 217 11.49 19.66 -40.97
C LYS A 217 11.44 18.90 -39.66
N ILE A 218 12.55 18.99 -38.92
CA ILE A 218 12.63 18.41 -37.59
C ILE A 218 12.32 19.52 -36.58
N THR A 219 11.31 19.28 -35.76
CA THR A 219 10.99 20.12 -34.59
C THR A 219 11.35 19.39 -33.29
N LYS A 220 11.91 20.13 -32.33
CA LYS A 220 12.27 19.62 -31.00
C LYS A 220 11.32 20.21 -30.00
N SER A 221 10.75 19.37 -29.15
CA SER A 221 9.90 19.76 -28.03
C SER A 221 10.23 18.95 -26.78
N THR A 222 9.74 19.40 -25.64
CA THR A 222 9.91 18.71 -24.36
C THR A 222 8.55 18.28 -23.85
N GLY A 223 8.39 17.00 -23.61
CA GLY A 223 7.24 16.43 -22.91
C GLY A 223 7.50 16.29 -21.44
N LYS A 224 6.46 16.05 -20.66
CA LYS A 224 6.55 15.71 -19.24
C LYS A 224 5.82 14.40 -18.98
N GLU A 225 6.38 13.55 -18.16
CA GLU A 225 5.76 12.32 -17.66
C GLU A 225 5.88 12.26 -16.15
N ARG A 226 4.92 11.61 -15.50
CA ARG A 226 4.94 11.45 -14.04
C ARG A 226 5.49 10.08 -13.70
N ILE A 227 6.64 10.04 -13.01
CA ILE A 227 7.34 8.81 -12.67
C ILE A 227 7.24 8.51 -11.17
N GLY A 228 7.23 7.22 -10.81
CA GLY A 228 7.19 6.76 -9.42
C GLY A 228 5.84 7.00 -8.71
N ALA A 229 4.82 7.46 -9.43
CA ALA A 229 3.47 7.51 -8.89
C ALA A 229 2.95 6.08 -8.69
N SER A 230 2.32 5.81 -7.56
CA SER A 230 1.71 4.50 -7.30
C SER A 230 0.63 4.62 -6.23
N LYS A 231 -0.43 3.81 -6.33
CA LYS A 231 -1.54 3.84 -5.40
C LYS A 231 -1.69 2.52 -4.66
N GLY A 232 -1.67 2.58 -3.32
CA GLY A 232 -1.95 1.40 -2.49
C GLY A 232 -0.92 0.29 -2.56
N LYS A 233 0.31 0.60 -2.98
CA LYS A 233 1.42 -0.37 -3.07
C LYS A 233 2.07 -0.58 -1.69
N LEU A 234 2.62 -1.77 -1.49
CA LEU A 234 3.38 -2.13 -0.30
C LEU A 234 4.77 -1.50 -0.38
N CYS A 235 5.12 -0.70 0.62
CA CYS A 235 6.42 -0.05 0.74
C CYS A 235 7.10 -0.49 2.04
N PRO A 236 8.39 -0.84 2.02
CA PRO A 236 9.13 -1.10 3.23
C PRO A 236 9.20 0.18 4.08
N THR A 237 9.21 0.01 5.39
CA THR A 237 9.49 1.07 6.36
C THR A 237 10.97 1.05 6.74
N ASP A 238 11.46 2.11 7.38
CA ASP A 238 12.82 2.12 7.91
C ASP A 238 13.08 0.98 8.88
N THR A 239 12.09 0.67 9.74
CA THR A 239 12.17 -0.47 10.66
C THR A 239 12.28 -1.79 9.89
N GLY A 240 11.48 -1.94 8.82
CA GLY A 240 11.54 -3.12 7.97
C GLY A 240 12.90 -3.29 7.29
N LEU A 241 13.47 -2.20 6.77
CA LEU A 241 14.79 -2.21 6.14
C LEU A 241 15.88 -2.65 7.12
N VAL A 242 15.94 -1.99 8.29
CA VAL A 242 16.96 -2.29 9.31
C VAL A 242 16.86 -3.73 9.83
N VAL A 243 15.63 -4.21 10.09
CA VAL A 243 15.41 -5.60 10.52
C VAL A 243 15.85 -6.58 9.42
N THR A 244 15.55 -6.27 8.15
CA THR A 244 15.93 -7.13 7.03
C THR A 244 17.45 -7.17 6.86
N GLU A 245 18.12 -6.01 6.89
CA GLU A 245 19.58 -5.92 6.82
C GLU A 245 20.25 -6.75 7.93
N TYR A 246 19.81 -6.57 9.16
CA TYR A 246 20.29 -7.34 10.31
C TYR A 246 20.11 -8.85 10.12
N LEU A 247 18.92 -9.28 9.68
CA LEU A 247 18.65 -10.70 9.48
C LEU A 247 19.43 -11.30 8.31
N VAL A 248 19.64 -10.54 7.22
CA VAL A 248 20.45 -10.98 6.08
C VAL A 248 21.93 -11.17 6.50
N GLU A 249 22.44 -10.27 7.34
CA GLU A 249 23.81 -10.32 7.84
C GLU A 249 24.04 -11.54 8.77
N HIS A 250 23.15 -11.72 9.75
CA HIS A 250 23.36 -12.73 10.80
C HIS A 250 22.69 -14.07 10.52
N PHE A 251 21.64 -14.12 9.69
CA PHE A 251 20.86 -15.34 9.39
C PHE A 251 20.68 -15.57 7.88
N PRO A 252 21.76 -15.54 7.05
CA PRO A 252 21.66 -15.56 5.59
C PRO A 252 20.90 -16.78 5.06
N LYS A 253 21.06 -17.97 5.67
CA LYS A 253 20.34 -19.18 5.26
C LYS A 253 18.82 -19.06 5.45
N VAL A 254 18.37 -18.49 6.58
CA VAL A 254 16.93 -18.31 6.87
C VAL A 254 16.33 -17.23 5.97
N MET A 255 17.14 -16.26 5.54
CA MET A 255 16.74 -15.16 4.67
C MET A 255 16.81 -15.52 3.18
N ASP A 256 17.31 -16.68 2.82
CA ASP A 256 17.25 -17.18 1.46
C ASP A 256 15.79 -17.41 1.02
N TYR A 257 15.44 -16.98 -0.17
CA TYR A 257 14.07 -17.12 -0.69
C TYR A 257 13.64 -18.58 -0.84
N HIS A 258 14.58 -19.51 -1.04
CA HIS A 258 14.30 -20.95 -1.18
C HIS A 258 14.12 -21.65 0.17
N PHE A 259 14.63 -21.06 1.26
CA PHE A 259 14.59 -21.70 2.58
C PHE A 259 13.16 -22.14 3.00
N THR A 260 12.18 -21.24 2.87
CA THR A 260 10.79 -21.58 3.25
C THR A 260 10.21 -22.66 2.33
N ALA A 261 10.52 -22.62 1.04
CA ALA A 261 10.08 -23.63 0.09
C ALA A 261 10.69 -25.03 0.41
N GLU A 262 11.97 -25.08 0.74
CA GLU A 262 12.67 -26.31 1.16
C GLU A 262 12.06 -26.89 2.45
N VAL A 263 11.77 -26.04 3.45
CA VAL A 263 11.12 -26.48 4.70
C VAL A 263 9.72 -27.03 4.45
N GLU A 264 8.95 -26.39 3.54
CA GLU A 264 7.62 -26.87 3.17
C GLU A 264 7.69 -28.22 2.42
N GLU A 265 8.68 -28.42 1.54
CA GLU A 265 8.93 -29.72 0.89
C GLU A 265 9.32 -30.81 1.91
N GLU A 266 10.10 -30.47 2.93
CA GLU A 266 10.42 -31.39 4.03
C GLU A 266 9.18 -31.78 4.84
N PHE A 267 8.26 -30.83 5.09
CA PHE A 267 7.00 -31.12 5.77
C PHE A 267 6.08 -32.00 4.93
N ASP A 268 6.05 -31.82 3.62
CA ASP A 268 5.30 -32.70 2.72
C ASP A 268 5.90 -34.13 2.76
N ALA A 269 7.23 -34.29 2.73
CA ALA A 269 7.90 -35.58 2.85
C ALA A 269 7.65 -36.27 4.21
N ILE A 270 7.54 -35.52 5.31
CA ILE A 270 7.12 -36.03 6.62
C ILE A 270 5.67 -36.51 6.56
N ALA A 271 4.79 -35.76 5.94
CA ALA A 271 3.37 -36.10 5.82
C ALA A 271 3.15 -37.38 4.98
N GLU A 272 4.01 -37.61 3.98
CA GLU A 272 4.02 -38.82 3.15
C GLU A 272 4.72 -40.00 3.82
N GLY A 273 5.37 -39.79 4.97
CA GLY A 273 6.11 -40.85 5.72
C GLY A 273 7.48 -41.15 5.16
N GLU A 274 8.02 -40.28 4.32
CA GLU A 274 9.36 -40.43 3.71
C GLU A 274 10.50 -39.95 4.64
N LYS A 275 10.20 -39.01 5.56
CA LYS A 275 11.13 -38.43 6.52
C LYS A 275 10.59 -38.48 7.94
N GLU A 276 11.51 -38.62 8.91
CA GLU A 276 11.21 -38.49 10.32
C GLU A 276 11.29 -37.03 10.76
N TRP A 277 10.20 -36.49 11.34
CA TRP A 277 10.12 -35.09 11.75
C TRP A 277 11.20 -34.68 12.75
N THR A 278 11.65 -35.59 13.63
CA THR A 278 12.69 -35.34 14.61
C THR A 278 14.05 -35.07 13.97
N GLU A 279 14.37 -35.73 12.86
CA GLU A 279 15.62 -35.53 12.11
C GLU A 279 15.63 -34.17 11.41
N VAL A 280 14.50 -33.77 10.82
CA VAL A 280 14.34 -32.47 10.17
C VAL A 280 14.47 -31.32 11.18
N ILE A 281 13.82 -31.43 12.34
CA ILE A 281 13.91 -30.44 13.41
C ILE A 281 15.32 -30.36 13.99
N ASP A 282 15.99 -31.51 14.24
CA ASP A 282 17.33 -31.52 14.77
C ASP A 282 18.33 -30.86 13.81
N HIS A 283 18.20 -31.15 12.51
CA HIS A 283 19.06 -30.53 11.49
C HIS A 283 18.90 -29.02 11.47
N PHE A 284 17.67 -28.53 11.46
CA PHE A 284 17.38 -27.08 11.52
C PHE A 284 17.89 -26.45 12.81
N TYR A 285 17.61 -27.08 13.98
CA TYR A 285 17.95 -26.54 15.29
C TYR A 285 19.48 -26.35 15.44
N ARG A 286 20.28 -27.30 15.02
CA ARG A 286 21.73 -27.24 15.18
C ARG A 286 22.34 -26.01 14.52
N PHE A 287 22.03 -25.74 13.27
CA PHE A 287 22.64 -24.59 12.61
C PHE A 287 22.00 -23.27 13.07
N PHE A 288 20.69 -23.25 13.29
CA PHE A 288 19.97 -22.03 13.69
C PHE A 288 20.36 -21.61 15.11
N HIS A 289 20.37 -22.56 16.05
CA HIS A 289 20.69 -22.27 17.44
C HIS A 289 22.14 -21.83 17.63
N SER A 290 23.07 -22.43 16.92
CA SER A 290 24.49 -22.01 16.94
C SER A 290 24.64 -20.56 16.47
N ASN A 291 23.95 -20.16 15.41
CA ASN A 291 23.95 -18.76 14.96
C ASN A 291 23.31 -17.81 16.01
N VAL A 292 22.24 -18.24 16.67
CA VAL A 292 21.63 -17.45 17.75
C VAL A 292 22.59 -17.24 18.91
N GLU A 293 23.31 -18.30 19.34
CA GLU A 293 24.30 -18.20 20.42
C GLU A 293 25.48 -17.30 20.04
N GLU A 294 25.95 -17.37 18.79
CA GLU A 294 27.01 -16.51 18.26
C GLU A 294 26.59 -15.05 18.33
N VAL A 295 25.43 -14.69 17.74
CA VAL A 295 24.90 -13.33 17.71
C VAL A 295 24.61 -12.81 19.14
N MET A 296 24.10 -13.65 20.06
CA MET A 296 23.89 -13.27 21.45
C MET A 296 25.19 -13.05 22.22
N SER A 297 26.28 -13.69 21.82
CA SER A 297 27.60 -13.53 22.44
C SER A 297 28.34 -12.27 21.99
N GLU A 298 28.00 -11.77 20.81
CA GLU A 298 28.51 -10.50 20.28
C GLU A 298 28.00 -9.35 21.13
N LYS A 299 28.85 -8.82 21.99
CA LYS A 299 28.57 -7.67 22.87
C LYS A 299 28.69 -6.32 22.17
N GLU A 300 28.76 -6.28 20.87
CA GLU A 300 28.84 -5.02 20.13
C GLU A 300 27.52 -4.24 20.24
N ASP A 301 27.62 -2.96 20.56
CA ASP A 301 26.52 -2.00 20.36
C ASP A 301 26.18 -2.01 18.87
N HIS A 302 25.20 -2.85 18.50
CA HIS A 302 24.73 -2.94 17.12
C HIS A 302 24.19 -1.55 16.70
N LYS A 303 25.01 -0.80 15.96
CA LYS A 303 24.66 0.48 15.36
C LYS A 303 23.94 0.31 14.03
N VAL A 304 23.24 -0.83 13.87
CA VAL A 304 22.48 -1.12 12.66
C VAL A 304 21.46 -0.01 12.43
N GLY A 305 21.52 0.61 11.26
CA GLY A 305 20.64 1.73 10.92
C GLY A 305 21.01 3.07 11.56
N GLU A 306 22.19 3.22 12.19
CA GLU A 306 22.72 4.53 12.61
C GLU A 306 23.51 5.16 11.47
N ARG A 307 23.10 6.36 11.05
CA ARG A 307 23.80 7.16 10.02
C ARG A 307 24.20 8.51 10.60
N TYR A 308 25.50 8.83 10.54
CA TYR A 308 26.00 10.14 10.85
C TYR A 308 25.60 11.13 9.77
N LEU A 309 25.01 12.26 10.17
CA LEU A 309 24.51 13.30 9.27
C LEU A 309 25.45 14.51 9.17
N GLY A 310 26.23 14.77 10.22
CA GLY A 310 27.09 15.92 10.39
C GLY A 310 27.03 16.45 11.80
N ASP A 311 27.69 17.57 12.05
CA ASP A 311 27.71 18.23 13.36
C ASP A 311 26.72 19.41 13.38
N ASP A 312 26.08 19.60 14.52
CA ASP A 312 25.22 20.76 14.76
C ASP A 312 26.06 22.05 14.78
N THR A 313 25.67 23.03 14.00
CA THR A 313 26.40 24.30 13.82
C THR A 313 26.44 25.18 15.07
N GLU A 314 25.51 24.97 16.02
CA GLU A 314 25.40 25.78 17.25
C GLU A 314 26.17 25.15 18.40
N THR A 315 26.08 23.82 18.57
CA THR A 315 26.67 23.12 19.71
C THR A 315 27.95 22.35 19.37
N GLY A 316 28.22 22.12 18.07
CA GLY A 316 29.32 21.25 17.60
C GLY A 316 29.13 19.78 17.91
N LEU A 317 27.96 19.37 18.38
CA LEU A 317 27.67 17.98 18.70
C LEU A 317 27.25 17.19 17.46
N PRO A 318 27.62 15.90 17.34
CA PRO A 318 27.28 15.08 16.20
C PRO A 318 25.79 14.74 16.16
N ILE A 319 25.20 14.78 14.96
CA ILE A 319 23.81 14.40 14.69
C ILE A 319 23.78 13.08 13.94
N TYR A 320 22.95 12.17 14.43
CA TYR A 320 22.72 10.86 13.86
C TYR A 320 21.26 10.65 13.53
N SER A 321 20.96 9.96 12.42
CA SER A 321 19.65 9.31 12.21
C SER A 321 19.75 7.84 12.59
N LYS A 322 18.76 7.32 13.30
CA LYS A 322 18.74 5.91 13.74
C LYS A 322 17.35 5.42 14.11
N ILE A 323 17.22 4.10 14.32
CA ILE A 323 16.02 3.52 14.90
C ILE A 323 16.18 3.42 16.41
N GLY A 324 15.29 4.04 17.14
CA GLY A 324 15.18 3.91 18.58
C GLY A 324 14.02 3.03 19.01
N ARG A 325 13.83 2.90 20.34
CA ARG A 325 12.76 2.09 20.94
C ARG A 325 11.34 2.43 20.44
N TYR A 326 11.13 3.66 20.02
CA TYR A 326 9.83 4.18 19.57
C TYR A 326 9.75 4.44 18.06
N GLY A 327 10.74 3.95 17.29
CA GLY A 327 10.82 4.09 15.84
C GLY A 327 11.95 4.99 15.35
N PRO A 328 11.92 5.39 14.08
CA PRO A 328 12.93 6.25 13.47
C PRO A 328 13.07 7.60 14.20
N MET A 329 14.30 8.04 14.45
CA MET A 329 14.60 9.26 15.18
C MET A 329 15.92 9.89 14.72
N VAL A 330 16.10 11.15 15.04
CA VAL A 330 17.39 11.83 15.02
C VAL A 330 17.88 12.02 16.45
N GLN A 331 19.18 11.94 16.64
CA GLN A 331 19.87 12.12 17.93
C GLN A 331 20.93 13.19 17.78
N LEU A 332 20.97 14.13 18.72
CA LEU A 332 22.02 15.12 18.89
C LEU A 332 22.89 14.71 20.09
N GLY A 333 24.19 14.58 19.85
CA GLY A 333 25.17 14.15 20.84
C GLY A 333 25.14 12.65 21.12
N ARG A 334 26.14 12.16 21.87
CA ARG A 334 26.20 10.78 22.40
C ARG A 334 26.13 10.80 23.91
N ALA A 335 25.63 9.72 24.52
CA ALA A 335 25.67 9.55 25.96
C ALA A 335 27.09 9.18 26.38
N ASP A 336 27.90 10.14 26.76
CA ASP A 336 29.17 9.91 27.43
C ASP A 336 28.98 9.91 28.94
N LYS A 337 29.88 9.22 29.68
CA LYS A 337 29.76 9.00 31.13
C LYS A 337 29.72 10.29 31.94
N ASP A 338 30.18 11.42 31.38
CA ASP A 338 30.30 12.71 32.04
C ASP A 338 29.71 13.91 31.26
N GLY A 339 28.88 13.63 30.21
CA GLY A 339 28.37 14.67 29.29
C GLY A 339 26.88 14.95 29.41
N GLU A 340 26.43 15.94 28.66
CA GLU A 340 25.01 16.29 28.53
C GLU A 340 24.20 15.12 27.96
N LYS A 341 22.98 14.96 28.43
CA LYS A 341 22.08 13.92 27.92
C LYS A 341 21.75 14.19 26.44
N PRO A 342 21.88 13.18 25.55
CA PRO A 342 21.55 13.35 24.15
C PRO A 342 20.09 13.76 23.97
N ARG A 343 19.85 14.65 22.99
CA ARG A 343 18.50 15.06 22.61
C ARG A 343 18.02 14.20 21.45
N PHE A 344 16.71 13.91 21.44
CA PHE A 344 16.10 13.07 20.44
C PHE A 344 14.87 13.75 19.84
N ALA A 345 14.65 13.57 18.53
CA ALA A 345 13.41 13.93 17.86
C ALA A 345 12.97 12.78 16.96
N SER A 346 11.67 12.45 17.01
CA SER A 346 11.11 11.41 16.15
C SER A 346 11.03 11.87 14.70
N LEU A 347 11.27 10.98 13.74
CA LEU A 347 11.08 11.27 12.33
C LEU A 347 9.59 11.26 11.99
N PRO A 348 9.09 12.27 11.26
CA PRO A 348 7.79 12.22 10.60
C PRO A 348 7.72 11.07 9.58
N LYS A 349 6.49 10.62 9.25
CA LYS A 349 6.27 9.47 8.35
C LYS A 349 6.73 9.68 6.89
N ASP A 350 6.90 10.92 6.50
CA ASP A 350 7.37 11.35 5.17
C ASP A 350 8.88 11.41 5.06
N LEU A 351 9.61 11.32 6.18
CA LEU A 351 11.06 11.26 6.22
C LEU A 351 11.55 9.86 6.59
N SER A 352 12.71 9.49 6.06
CA SER A 352 13.38 8.20 6.29
C SER A 352 14.77 8.41 6.87
N ILE A 353 15.23 7.51 7.75
CA ILE A 353 16.59 7.52 8.27
C ILE A 353 17.65 7.47 7.16
N ALA A 354 17.31 6.81 6.03
CA ALA A 354 18.22 6.67 4.90
C ALA A 354 18.37 7.96 4.08
N THR A 355 17.33 8.80 4.02
CA THR A 355 17.28 9.97 3.12
C THR A 355 17.30 11.31 3.82
N ILE A 356 17.05 11.37 5.13
CA ILE A 356 17.06 12.64 5.88
C ILE A 356 18.38 13.37 5.75
N THR A 357 18.31 14.67 5.51
CA THR A 357 19.49 15.56 5.45
C THR A 357 19.82 16.15 6.82
N LEU A 358 21.07 16.65 6.97
CA LEU A 358 21.48 17.35 8.19
C LEU A 358 20.57 18.54 8.49
N GLU A 359 20.22 19.34 7.48
CA GLU A 359 19.34 20.50 7.64
C GLU A 359 17.96 20.13 8.15
N GLN A 360 17.38 19.06 7.61
CA GLN A 360 16.09 18.53 8.08
C GLN A 360 16.17 18.02 9.52
N ALA A 361 17.25 17.29 9.86
CA ALA A 361 17.49 16.80 11.21
C ALA A 361 17.63 17.94 12.24
N MET A 362 18.34 19.00 11.89
CA MET A 362 18.48 20.20 12.74
C MET A 362 17.13 20.88 12.96
N LYS A 363 16.27 20.98 11.93
CA LYS A 363 14.90 21.51 12.07
C LYS A 363 14.07 20.67 13.06
N LEU A 364 14.14 19.33 12.98
CA LEU A 364 13.47 18.42 13.91
C LEU A 364 13.93 18.62 15.36
N LEU A 365 15.24 18.76 15.56
CA LEU A 365 15.85 18.93 16.87
C LEU A 365 15.61 20.30 17.52
N ARG A 366 15.12 21.29 16.76
CA ARG A 366 14.68 22.58 17.31
C ARG A 366 13.38 22.52 18.09
N LEU A 367 12.60 21.47 17.93
CA LEU A 367 11.38 21.26 18.73
C LEU A 367 11.71 20.62 20.10
N PRO A 368 10.96 20.96 21.18
CA PRO A 368 9.88 21.96 21.24
C PRO A 368 10.40 23.39 21.10
N ARG A 369 9.65 24.26 20.41
CA ARG A 369 9.99 25.66 20.13
C ARG A 369 8.97 26.60 20.77
N GLU A 370 9.44 27.60 21.50
CA GLU A 370 8.58 28.68 21.97
C GLU A 370 8.35 29.69 20.84
N ILE A 371 7.08 30.05 20.60
CA ILE A 371 6.69 30.95 19.52
C ILE A 371 6.12 32.28 20.04
N GLY A 372 5.87 32.41 21.33
CA GLY A 372 5.36 33.62 21.98
C GLY A 372 4.51 33.32 23.18
N GLU A 373 3.67 34.28 23.55
CA GLU A 373 2.73 34.20 24.68
C GLU A 373 1.29 34.44 24.22
N TYR A 374 0.35 33.73 24.84
CA TYR A 374 -1.08 33.93 24.65
C TYR A 374 -1.78 34.01 25.99
N LYS A 375 -2.42 35.15 26.26
CA LYS A 375 -3.07 35.46 27.58
C LYS A 375 -2.14 35.31 28.79
N GLY A 376 -0.84 35.58 28.64
CA GLY A 376 0.15 35.47 29.70
C GLY A 376 0.69 34.04 29.93
N GLU A 377 0.34 33.10 29.05
CA GLU A 377 0.91 31.76 29.05
C GLU A 377 1.80 31.53 27.84
N VAL A 378 2.93 30.85 28.05
CA VAL A 378 3.90 30.53 27.00
C VAL A 378 3.29 29.56 25.99
N VAL A 379 3.47 29.87 24.71
CA VAL A 379 3.01 29.07 23.59
C VAL A 379 4.18 28.32 22.99
N THR A 380 4.11 26.99 23.01
CA THR A 380 5.15 26.09 22.48
C THR A 380 4.60 25.25 21.33
N VAL A 381 5.44 24.97 20.34
CA VAL A 381 5.14 24.03 19.24
C VAL A 381 5.95 22.77 19.44
N ASP A 382 5.33 21.62 19.24
CA ASP A 382 5.98 20.32 19.34
C ASP A 382 5.26 19.28 18.48
N VAL A 383 5.89 18.09 18.30
CA VAL A 383 5.31 16.94 17.59
C VAL A 383 5.11 15.81 18.55
N GLY A 384 3.85 15.46 18.78
CA GLY A 384 3.46 14.36 19.66
C GLY A 384 2.98 13.11 18.91
N ARG A 385 2.54 12.10 19.68
CA ARG A 385 2.02 10.82 19.17
C ARG A 385 0.88 10.98 18.14
N PHE A 386 0.09 12.03 18.27
CA PHE A 386 -1.07 12.31 17.42
C PHE A 386 -0.79 13.32 16.30
N GLY A 387 0.45 13.74 16.14
CA GLY A 387 0.89 14.73 15.17
C GLY A 387 1.37 16.04 15.79
N PRO A 388 1.67 17.05 14.96
CA PRO A 388 2.13 18.35 15.42
C PRO A 388 1.02 19.12 16.17
N TYR A 389 1.43 19.86 17.20
CA TYR A 389 0.52 20.63 18.05
C TYR A 389 1.16 21.92 18.56
N VAL A 390 0.30 22.89 18.83
CA VAL A 390 0.61 24.07 19.64
C VAL A 390 0.12 23.80 21.05
N ARG A 391 0.95 24.07 22.05
CA ARG A 391 0.60 23.98 23.48
C ARG A 391 0.61 25.38 24.10
N VAL A 392 -0.49 25.76 24.72
CA VAL A 392 -0.61 26.98 25.52
C VAL A 392 -0.53 26.58 26.99
N GLY A 393 0.46 27.11 27.70
CA GLY A 393 0.72 26.77 29.09
C GLY A 393 0.99 25.27 29.29
N LYS A 394 0.35 24.64 30.31
CA LYS A 394 0.62 23.26 30.71
C LYS A 394 -0.30 22.22 30.09
N SER A 395 -1.54 22.60 29.74
CA SER A 395 -2.59 21.59 29.48
C SER A 395 -3.44 21.84 28.25
N PHE A 396 -3.32 22.98 27.59
CA PHE A 396 -4.13 23.32 26.42
C PHE A 396 -3.37 23.00 25.13
N PHE A 397 -3.80 21.94 24.40
CA PHE A 397 -3.14 21.42 23.19
C PHE A 397 -4.01 21.66 21.98
N VAL A 398 -3.49 22.25 20.92
CA VAL A 398 -4.18 22.57 19.66
C VAL A 398 -3.46 21.84 18.53
N SER A 399 -4.16 20.98 17.80
CA SER A 399 -3.56 20.28 16.65
C SER A 399 -3.26 21.26 15.52
N ILE A 400 -2.09 21.15 14.92
CA ILE A 400 -1.70 21.91 13.74
C ILE A 400 -2.22 21.17 12.50
N PRO A 401 -2.93 21.83 11.57
CA PRO A 401 -3.35 21.27 10.30
C PRO A 401 -2.15 20.81 9.44
N ARG A 402 -2.38 19.86 8.53
CA ARG A 402 -1.29 19.25 7.71
C ARG A 402 -0.64 20.20 6.71
N ASP A 403 -1.33 21.23 6.34
CA ASP A 403 -0.89 22.30 5.42
C ASP A 403 0.00 23.35 6.09
N ILE A 404 0.13 23.29 7.42
CA ILE A 404 0.97 24.21 8.21
C ILE A 404 2.17 23.43 8.77
N SER A 405 3.38 23.91 8.48
CA SER A 405 4.63 23.33 8.99
C SER A 405 4.81 23.66 10.48
N PRO A 406 4.98 22.66 11.38
CA PRO A 406 5.26 22.92 12.80
C PRO A 406 6.64 23.58 13.03
N TYR A 407 7.52 23.53 12.04
CA TYR A 407 8.88 24.09 12.12
C TYR A 407 8.92 25.59 11.79
N GLU A 408 7.88 26.09 11.12
CA GLU A 408 7.82 27.45 10.59
C GLU A 408 6.62 28.25 11.11
N ILE A 409 5.68 27.61 11.82
CA ILE A 409 4.50 28.28 12.37
C ILE A 409 4.89 29.35 13.38
N GLU A 410 4.31 30.54 13.24
CA GLU A 410 4.47 31.66 14.15
C GLU A 410 3.15 32.01 14.86
N MET A 411 3.18 32.97 15.80
CA MET A 411 1.99 33.33 16.60
C MET A 411 0.80 33.84 15.78
N ASP A 412 1.03 34.48 14.65
CA ASP A 412 -0.01 34.94 13.73
C ASP A 412 -0.83 33.79 13.16
N GLN A 413 -0.21 32.66 12.86
CA GLN A 413 -0.87 31.44 12.39
C GLN A 413 -1.40 30.56 13.55
N ALA A 414 -0.73 30.56 14.69
CA ALA A 414 -1.13 29.77 15.86
C ALA A 414 -2.34 30.36 16.58
N THR A 415 -2.45 31.69 16.66
CA THR A 415 -3.55 32.38 17.36
C THR A 415 -4.93 32.01 16.82
N PRO A 416 -5.20 32.02 15.51
CA PRO A 416 -6.50 31.59 14.97
C PRO A 416 -6.85 30.16 15.36
N LEU A 417 -5.88 29.23 15.36
CA LEU A 417 -6.10 27.84 15.74
C LEU A 417 -6.44 27.69 17.23
N ILE A 418 -5.79 28.50 18.07
CA ILE A 418 -6.06 28.55 19.52
C ILE A 418 -7.47 29.06 19.77
N LEU A 419 -7.88 30.18 19.10
CA LEU A 419 -9.18 30.78 19.23
C LEU A 419 -10.30 29.82 18.76
N GLU A 420 -10.12 29.18 17.61
CA GLU A 420 -11.09 28.19 17.10
C GLU A 420 -11.30 27.04 18.09
N LYS A 421 -10.22 26.57 18.71
CA LYS A 421 -10.33 25.52 19.72
C LYS A 421 -10.99 26.01 21.00
N GLU A 422 -10.65 27.21 21.51
CA GLU A 422 -11.31 27.81 22.68
C GLU A 422 -12.81 27.96 22.43
N GLU A 423 -13.21 28.46 21.24
CA GLU A 423 -14.62 28.59 20.86
C GLU A 423 -15.30 27.22 20.79
N ARG A 424 -14.64 26.22 20.20
CA ARG A 424 -15.14 24.85 20.13
C ARG A 424 -15.31 24.24 21.52
N GLU A 425 -14.40 24.47 22.44
CA GLU A 425 -14.50 24.00 23.84
C GLU A 425 -15.58 24.74 24.62
N ARG A 426 -15.78 26.05 24.37
CA ARG A 426 -16.88 26.83 24.94
C ARG A 426 -18.23 26.31 24.44
N ASN A 427 -18.36 26.09 23.15
CA ASN A 427 -19.59 25.60 22.51
C ASN A 427 -19.83 24.11 22.71
N LYS A 428 -18.89 23.41 23.37
CA LYS A 428 -19.02 21.98 23.67
C LYS A 428 -20.04 21.72 24.78
N TYR A 429 -20.15 22.63 25.76
CA TYR A 429 -21.08 22.52 26.88
C TYR A 429 -22.37 23.30 26.57
N ILE A 430 -23.48 22.56 26.42
CA ILE A 430 -24.80 23.19 26.20
C ILE A 430 -25.49 23.43 27.55
N ALA A 431 -25.51 22.41 28.42
CA ALA A 431 -26.11 22.52 29.74
C ALA A 431 -25.52 21.45 30.68
N GLU A 432 -25.63 21.73 31.99
CA GLU A 432 -25.15 20.84 33.04
C GLU A 432 -26.22 20.81 34.15
N TYR A 433 -26.52 19.58 34.64
CA TYR A 433 -27.51 19.36 35.65
C TYR A 433 -26.99 18.39 36.72
N GLY A 434 -27.26 18.70 38.00
CA GLY A 434 -26.82 17.84 39.14
C GLY A 434 -25.39 18.12 39.60
N GLU A 435 -25.01 17.51 40.74
CA GLU A 435 -23.68 17.66 41.34
C GLU A 435 -23.03 16.30 41.59
N GLY A 436 -21.71 16.28 41.68
CA GLY A 436 -20.94 15.10 42.09
C GLY A 436 -21.00 13.96 41.05
N THR A 437 -21.25 12.74 41.51
CA THR A 437 -21.28 11.51 40.69
C THR A 437 -22.53 11.37 39.84
N ASP A 438 -23.56 12.13 40.10
CA ASP A 438 -24.84 12.14 39.35
C ASP A 438 -24.98 13.33 38.39
N LYS A 439 -23.87 13.96 38.06
CA LYS A 439 -23.75 15.04 37.08
C LYS A 439 -24.15 14.56 35.67
N LEU A 440 -25.11 15.27 35.05
CA LEU A 440 -25.55 15.08 33.68
C LEU A 440 -25.04 16.25 32.86
N GLU A 441 -24.25 15.95 31.83
CA GLU A 441 -23.70 16.96 30.91
C GLU A 441 -24.36 16.83 29.53
N ILE A 442 -24.89 17.92 28.99
CA ILE A 442 -25.34 18.00 27.60
C ILE A 442 -24.22 18.63 26.80
N LEU A 443 -23.66 17.85 25.89
CA LEU A 443 -22.48 18.22 25.14
C LEU A 443 -22.74 18.23 23.65
N ASN A 444 -22.09 19.18 22.95
CA ASN A 444 -22.10 19.22 21.49
C ASN A 444 -20.99 18.31 20.94
N GLY A 445 -21.35 17.28 20.18
CA GLY A 445 -20.41 16.31 19.62
C GLY A 445 -20.33 16.36 18.09
N ARG A 446 -19.35 15.66 17.52
CA ARG A 446 -19.14 15.58 16.05
C ARG A 446 -20.38 15.14 15.26
N TYR A 447 -21.28 14.38 15.89
CA TYR A 447 -22.50 13.85 15.27
C TYR A 447 -23.78 14.50 15.80
N GLY A 448 -23.64 15.67 16.46
CA GLY A 448 -24.70 16.42 17.10
C GLY A 448 -24.68 16.31 18.63
N PRO A 449 -25.60 17.02 19.31
CA PRO A 449 -25.67 17.02 20.76
C PRO A 449 -25.96 15.65 21.35
N TYR A 450 -25.35 15.39 22.52
CA TYR A 450 -25.52 14.16 23.28
C TYR A 450 -25.48 14.42 24.78
N ILE A 451 -26.12 13.53 25.54
CA ILE A 451 -26.09 13.56 27.01
C ILE A 451 -24.98 12.62 27.47
N LYS A 452 -24.10 13.11 28.33
CA LYS A 452 -23.12 12.29 29.03
C LYS A 452 -23.56 12.12 30.50
N TYR A 453 -23.75 10.86 30.90
CA TYR A 453 -24.14 10.48 32.25
C TYR A 453 -23.44 9.21 32.69
N LYS A 454 -22.81 9.20 33.87
CA LYS A 454 -22.08 8.05 34.43
C LYS A 454 -21.17 7.32 33.44
N ARG A 455 -20.33 8.06 32.71
CA ARG A 455 -19.40 7.56 31.66
C ARG A 455 -20.06 6.95 30.41
N LYS A 456 -21.39 7.08 30.24
CA LYS A 456 -22.12 6.68 29.04
C LYS A 456 -22.60 7.89 28.27
N ASN A 457 -22.61 7.77 26.93
CA ASN A 457 -23.08 8.81 26.03
C ASN A 457 -24.44 8.38 25.44
N TYR A 458 -25.42 9.26 25.51
CA TYR A 458 -26.78 9.06 24.99
C TYR A 458 -27.06 10.08 23.91
N LYS A 459 -27.43 9.63 22.72
CA LYS A 459 -27.75 10.49 21.60
C LYS A 459 -29.08 11.21 21.84
N ILE A 460 -29.12 12.53 21.61
CA ILE A 460 -30.35 13.31 21.66
C ILE A 460 -31.01 13.22 20.29
N PRO A 461 -32.29 12.82 20.19
CA PRO A 461 -33.03 12.85 18.92
C PRO A 461 -33.15 14.29 18.39
N LYS A 462 -33.07 14.46 17.06
CA LYS A 462 -33.15 15.80 16.42
C LYS A 462 -34.43 16.59 16.77
N THR A 463 -35.52 15.87 17.05
CA THR A 463 -36.78 16.44 17.45
C THR A 463 -36.79 17.09 18.85
N CYS A 464 -35.85 16.70 19.74
CA CYS A 464 -35.74 17.30 21.07
C CYS A 464 -34.91 18.59 21.10
N LEU A 465 -34.18 18.92 20.04
CA LEU A 465 -33.33 20.11 19.96
C LEU A 465 -34.09 21.39 19.66
N LEU A 466 -35.28 21.29 19.09
CA LEU A 466 -36.15 22.46 18.83
C LEU A 466 -36.65 23.15 20.11
N TYR A 467 -36.69 22.45 21.23
CA TYR A 467 -37.11 23.00 22.52
C TYR A 467 -36.00 23.72 23.31
N THR A 468 -34.73 23.49 22.99
CA THR A 468 -33.61 24.13 23.72
C THR A 468 -33.20 25.47 23.10
N SER A 469 -33.51 25.74 21.84
CA SER A 469 -33.23 27.04 21.21
C SER A 469 -34.27 28.11 21.61
N ASP A 470 -35.53 27.74 21.82
CA ASP A 470 -36.60 28.69 22.22
C ASP A 470 -36.55 29.08 23.71
N ALA A 471 -35.93 28.22 24.56
CA ALA A 471 -35.76 28.51 25.98
C ALA A 471 -34.59 29.48 26.30
N ALA A 472 -33.71 29.72 25.34
CA ALA A 472 -32.59 30.64 25.51
C ALA A 472 -32.92 32.08 25.10
N ASP A 473 -34.00 32.28 24.30
CA ASP A 473 -34.44 33.62 23.85
C ASP A 473 -35.44 34.27 24.82
N ASP A 474 -36.05 33.50 25.73
CA ASP A 474 -37.04 34.07 26.70
C ASP A 474 -36.41 34.60 28.01
N SER A 475 -35.08 34.64 28.13
CA SER A 475 -34.38 35.11 29.33
C SER A 475 -33.83 36.56 29.23
N THR A 476 -34.29 37.34 28.23
CA THR A 476 -33.88 38.75 28.06
C THR A 476 -35.00 39.75 28.17
N GLU A 477 -36.13 39.41 28.80
CA GLU A 477 -37.11 40.44 29.26
C GLU A 477 -37.63 40.06 30.66
N VAL A 478 -36.94 40.52 31.70
CA VAL A 478 -37.50 41.16 32.91
C VAL A 478 -36.38 41.98 33.59
#